data_f8dbe6fc917c4979f2685dc39ea75839
#
_entry.id   f8dbe6fc917c4979f2685dc39ea75839
#
_cell.length_a   1.000
_cell.length_b   1.000
_cell.length_c   1.000
_cell.angle_alpha   90.00
_cell.angle_beta   90.00
_cell.angle_gamma   90.00
#
_symmetry.space_group_name_H-M   'P 1'
#
loop_
_entity.id
_entity.type
_entity.pdbx_description
1 polymer ?
#
loop_
_entity_poly.entity_id
_entity_poly.type
_entity_poly.pdbx_seq_one_letter_code
_entity_poly.pdbx_strand_id
1 'polypeptide(L)'
;MAKYILKRIGFLLLTLFLVATITFFLMKLLPGTPFNNPKIPADQLAILKKQYGLDKPVWMQYLTYMAGITHGAFGMSYQYPGQTVSGLIVSRMGPSLQIGAQAMVVGTLAGIVLGAIAAIRKNTWVD
;
A
#
# COMPACT_ATOMS: atom_id res chain seq x y z
N MET A 1 9.84 -9.06 -28.38
CA MET A 1 8.73 -9.06 -27.41
C MET A 1 9.21 -9.38 -25.98
N ALA A 2 9.83 -10.53 -25.73
CA ALA A 2 10.31 -10.92 -24.39
C ALA A 2 11.26 -9.90 -23.73
N LYS A 3 12.24 -9.37 -24.46
CA LYS A 3 13.18 -8.36 -23.95
C LYS A 3 12.50 -7.07 -23.49
N TYR A 4 11.42 -6.65 -24.16
CA TYR A 4 10.64 -5.48 -23.77
C TYR A 4 9.88 -5.74 -22.44
N ILE A 5 9.24 -6.90 -22.34
CA ILE A 5 8.50 -7.31 -21.13
C ILE A 5 9.46 -7.42 -19.93
N LEU A 6 10.61 -8.05 -20.14
CA LEU A 6 11.62 -8.22 -19.08
C LEU A 6 12.15 -6.87 -18.58
N LYS A 7 12.40 -5.93 -19.50
CA LYS A 7 12.80 -4.56 -19.14
C LYS A 7 11.72 -3.85 -18.34
N ARG A 8 10.46 -4.00 -18.71
CA ARG A 8 9.33 -3.38 -18.02
C ARG A 8 9.13 -3.96 -16.61
N ILE A 9 9.25 -5.28 -16.45
CA ILE A 9 9.21 -5.95 -15.16
C ILE A 9 10.39 -5.47 -14.29
N GLY A 10 11.60 -5.35 -14.84
CA GLY A 10 12.75 -4.83 -14.11
C GLY A 10 12.53 -3.41 -13.58
N PHE A 11 11.95 -2.52 -14.38
CA PHE A 11 11.60 -1.17 -13.92
C PHE A 11 10.50 -1.17 -12.85
N LEU A 12 9.50 -2.04 -12.97
CA LEU A 12 8.47 -2.18 -11.94
C LEU A 12 9.07 -2.63 -10.60
N LEU A 13 9.91 -3.65 -10.62
CA LEU A 13 10.60 -4.14 -9.41
C LEU A 13 11.50 -3.07 -8.80
N LEU A 14 12.25 -2.33 -9.62
CA LEU A 14 13.07 -1.22 -9.18
C LEU A 14 12.23 -0.12 -8.51
N THR A 15 11.12 0.25 -9.13
CA THR A 15 10.20 1.26 -8.58
C THR A 15 9.63 0.80 -7.24
N LEU A 16 9.16 -0.44 -7.15
CA LEU A 16 8.65 -1.00 -5.90
C LEU A 16 9.72 -1.01 -4.81
N PHE A 17 10.94 -1.39 -5.14
CA PHE A 17 12.07 -1.37 -4.22
C PHE A 17 12.37 0.04 -3.71
N LEU A 18 12.42 1.03 -4.61
CA LEU A 18 12.66 2.42 -4.24
C LEU A 18 11.54 2.97 -3.34
N VAL A 19 10.28 2.72 -3.70
CA VAL A 19 9.13 3.15 -2.89
C VAL A 19 9.18 2.53 -1.50
N ALA A 20 9.40 1.22 -1.40
CA ALA A 20 9.50 0.52 -0.12
C ALA A 20 10.65 1.07 0.74
N THR A 21 11.81 1.32 0.15
CA THR A 21 12.99 1.88 0.83
C THR A 21 12.71 3.29 1.34
N ILE A 22 12.21 4.17 0.49
CA ILE A 22 11.90 5.57 0.86
C ILE A 22 10.85 5.59 1.97
N THR A 23 9.79 4.81 1.84
CA THR A 23 8.73 4.71 2.85
C THR A 23 9.26 4.24 4.18
N PHE A 24 10.12 3.22 4.18
CA PHE A 24 10.75 2.73 5.41
C PHE A 24 11.55 3.82 6.13
N PHE A 25 12.41 4.54 5.41
CA PHE A 25 13.21 5.61 6.00
C PHE A 25 12.36 6.81 6.43
N LEU A 26 11.34 7.19 5.67
CA LEU A 26 10.40 8.23 6.07
C LEU A 26 9.68 7.89 7.38
N MET A 27 9.23 6.64 7.54
CA MET A 27 8.63 6.20 8.80
C MET A 27 9.60 6.27 9.98
N LYS A 28 10.91 6.07 9.76
CA LYS A 28 11.93 6.17 10.81
C LYS A 28 12.30 7.61 11.16
N LEU A 29 12.15 8.54 10.22
CA LEU A 29 12.40 9.97 10.45
C LEU A 29 11.26 10.65 11.20
N LEU A 30 10.04 10.09 11.18
CA LEU A 30 8.92 10.62 11.94
C LEU A 30 9.21 10.49 13.45
N PRO A 31 9.18 11.61 14.19
CA PRO A 31 9.35 11.57 15.64
C PRO A 31 8.16 10.86 16.29
N GLY A 32 8.44 9.96 17.22
CA GLY A 32 7.42 9.22 17.98
C GLY A 32 7.60 7.71 17.92
N THR A 33 6.78 7.02 18.69
CA THR A 33 6.67 5.57 18.62
C THR A 33 5.48 5.19 17.75
N PRO A 34 5.55 4.11 16.95
CA PRO A 34 4.40 3.65 16.16
C PRO A 34 3.20 3.27 17.02
N PHE A 35 3.41 3.13 18.32
CA PHE A 35 2.38 2.86 19.33
C PHE A 35 1.93 4.16 20.01
N ASN A 36 1.29 5.05 19.26
CA ASN A 36 0.80 6.36 19.74
C ASN A 36 -0.48 6.24 20.59
N ASN A 37 -0.59 5.20 21.39
CA ASN A 37 -1.70 5.06 22.32
C ASN A 37 -1.27 5.50 23.72
N PRO A 38 -1.72 6.66 24.23
CA PRO A 38 -1.35 7.18 25.55
C PRO A 38 -1.80 6.28 26.72
N LYS A 39 -2.60 5.25 26.43
CA LYS A 39 -3.10 4.28 27.41
C LYS A 39 -2.18 3.07 27.61
N ILE A 40 -1.09 2.94 26.84
CA ILE A 40 -0.16 1.81 26.97
C ILE A 40 0.87 2.16 28.05
N PRO A 41 0.93 1.40 29.16
CA PRO A 41 1.96 1.56 30.19
C PRO A 41 3.37 1.39 29.60
N ALA A 42 4.35 2.09 30.17
CA ALA A 42 5.73 2.07 29.70
C ALA A 42 6.33 0.65 29.64
N ASP A 43 5.98 -0.19 30.59
CA ASP A 43 6.43 -1.58 30.66
C ASP A 43 5.90 -2.42 29.49
N GLN A 44 4.64 -2.24 29.13
CA GLN A 44 4.03 -2.91 27.97
C GLN A 44 4.60 -2.38 26.65
N LEU A 45 4.91 -1.09 26.59
CA LEU A 45 5.55 -0.48 25.42
C LEU A 45 6.94 -1.09 25.16
N ALA A 46 7.71 -1.37 26.21
CA ALA A 46 9.03 -2.01 26.09
C ALA A 46 8.91 -3.44 25.55
N ILE A 47 7.93 -4.21 26.04
CA ILE A 47 7.65 -5.58 25.55
C ILE A 47 7.24 -5.56 24.08
N LEU A 48 6.33 -4.65 23.71
CA LEU A 48 5.90 -4.48 22.31
C LEU A 48 7.06 -4.10 21.40
N LYS A 49 7.90 -3.14 21.78
CA LYS A 49 9.09 -2.76 21.00
C LYS A 49 10.00 -3.96 20.74
N LYS A 50 10.20 -4.81 21.74
CA LYS A 50 11.01 -6.02 21.61
C LYS A 50 10.35 -7.08 20.72
N GLN A 51 9.04 -7.27 20.87
CA GLN A 51 8.25 -8.21 20.08
C GLN A 51 8.23 -7.84 18.58
N TYR A 52 8.17 -6.54 18.29
CA TYR A 52 8.20 -6.03 16.91
C TYR A 52 9.62 -5.77 16.38
N GLY A 53 10.65 -6.10 17.18
CA GLY A 53 12.05 -5.95 16.78
C GLY A 53 12.50 -4.50 16.57
N LEU A 54 11.80 -3.54 17.20
CA LEU A 54 12.13 -2.12 17.11
C LEU A 54 13.31 -1.71 17.98
N ASP A 55 13.80 -2.61 18.81
CA ASP A 55 15.02 -2.49 19.61
C ASP A 55 16.28 -2.76 18.82
N LYS A 56 16.17 -3.38 17.64
CA LYS A 56 17.29 -3.69 16.77
C LYS A 56 17.80 -2.47 16.01
N PRO A 57 19.07 -2.45 15.57
CA PRO A 57 19.60 -1.36 14.74
C PRO A 57 18.78 -1.21 13.45
N VAL A 58 18.66 0.03 12.96
CA VAL A 58 17.79 0.39 11.80
C VAL A 58 18.10 -0.44 10.56
N TRP A 59 19.37 -0.74 10.31
CA TRP A 59 19.79 -1.55 9.16
C TRP A 59 19.28 -3.00 9.25
N MET A 60 19.23 -3.58 10.46
CA MET A 60 18.70 -4.93 10.67
C MET A 60 17.19 -4.97 10.53
N GLN A 61 16.50 -3.93 11.00
CA GLN A 61 15.06 -3.76 10.77
C GLN A 61 14.75 -3.63 9.28
N TYR A 62 15.57 -2.89 8.52
CA TYR A 62 15.43 -2.75 7.08
C TYR A 62 15.61 -4.09 6.36
N LEU A 63 16.66 -4.85 6.68
CA LEU A 63 16.87 -6.17 6.08
C LEU A 63 15.71 -7.14 6.37
N THR A 64 15.25 -7.17 7.62
CA THR A 64 14.10 -8.00 8.00
C THR A 64 12.82 -7.58 7.26
N TYR A 65 12.60 -6.28 7.09
CA TYR A 65 11.49 -5.74 6.33
C TYR A 65 11.55 -6.12 4.84
N MET A 66 12.71 -5.97 4.21
CA MET A 66 12.91 -6.36 2.81
C MET A 66 12.76 -7.87 2.59
N ALA A 67 13.31 -8.69 3.48
CA ALA A 67 13.11 -10.14 3.44
C ALA A 67 11.62 -10.50 3.61
N GLY A 68 10.90 -9.82 4.50
CA GLY A 68 9.48 -10.00 4.69
C GLY A 68 8.66 -9.72 3.42
N ILE A 69 8.97 -8.62 2.72
CA ILE A 69 8.29 -8.25 1.47
C ILE A 69 8.43 -9.35 0.41
N THR A 70 9.63 -9.94 0.25
CA THR A 70 9.86 -11.01 -0.74
C THR A 70 9.06 -12.28 -0.46
N HIS A 71 8.69 -12.52 0.79
CA HIS A 71 7.86 -13.64 1.22
C HIS A 71 6.37 -13.29 1.38
N GLY A 72 5.98 -12.04 1.06
CA GLY A 72 4.61 -11.56 1.26
C GLY A 72 4.23 -11.33 2.73
N ALA A 73 5.20 -11.35 3.63
CA ALA A 73 5.03 -11.12 5.06
C ALA A 73 5.36 -9.66 5.38
N PHE A 74 4.35 -8.79 5.31
CA PHE A 74 4.50 -7.35 5.59
C PHE A 74 4.57 -7.01 7.08
N GLY A 75 4.77 -8.02 7.93
CA GLY A 75 4.84 -7.86 9.37
C GLY A 75 3.48 -7.72 10.07
N MET A 76 3.55 -7.37 11.34
CA MET A 76 2.36 -7.13 12.17
C MET A 76 1.93 -5.68 12.09
N SER A 77 0.62 -5.44 12.18
CA SER A 77 0.08 -4.08 12.20
C SER A 77 0.37 -3.38 13.53
N TYR A 78 0.91 -2.17 13.47
CA TYR A 78 1.09 -1.33 14.65
C TYR A 78 -0.23 -0.73 15.15
N GLN A 79 -1.21 -0.57 14.28
CA GLN A 79 -2.50 0.04 14.60
C GLN A 79 -3.54 -0.97 15.09
N TYR A 80 -3.43 -2.22 14.61
CA TYR A 80 -4.31 -3.32 15.00
C TYR A 80 -3.47 -4.45 15.61
N PRO A 81 -3.27 -4.44 16.95
CA PRO A 81 -2.47 -5.46 17.63
C PRO A 81 -3.02 -6.87 17.38
N GLY A 82 -2.12 -7.80 17.11
CA GLY A 82 -2.48 -9.19 16.83
C GLY A 82 -2.91 -9.49 15.40
N GLN A 83 -2.98 -8.49 14.51
CA GLN A 83 -3.30 -8.69 13.11
C GLN A 83 -2.07 -8.48 12.22
N THR A 84 -1.91 -9.33 11.21
CA THR A 84 -0.88 -9.16 10.19
C THR A 84 -1.32 -8.14 9.15
N VAL A 85 -0.37 -7.37 8.62
CA VAL A 85 -0.64 -6.41 7.54
C VAL A 85 -1.21 -7.11 6.30
N SER A 86 -0.69 -8.30 5.96
CA SER A 86 -1.22 -9.12 4.85
C SER A 86 -2.69 -9.47 5.05
N GLY A 87 -3.08 -9.91 6.25
CA GLY A 87 -4.45 -10.24 6.59
C GLY A 87 -5.40 -9.03 6.48
N LEU A 88 -4.93 -7.86 6.95
CA LEU A 88 -5.68 -6.61 6.82
C LEU A 88 -5.88 -6.20 5.36
N ILE A 89 -4.85 -6.33 4.53
CA ILE A 89 -4.94 -6.02 3.10
C ILE A 89 -5.99 -6.93 2.44
N VAL A 90 -5.87 -8.24 2.62
CA VAL A 90 -6.78 -9.22 2.01
C VAL A 90 -8.22 -8.99 2.45
N SER A 91 -8.45 -8.75 3.75
CA SER A 91 -9.80 -8.52 4.29
C SER A 91 -10.46 -7.24 3.75
N ARG A 92 -9.66 -6.24 3.39
CA ARG A 92 -10.15 -4.96 2.86
C ARG A 92 -10.14 -4.87 1.33
N MET A 93 -9.48 -5.78 0.65
CA MET A 93 -9.48 -5.84 -0.82
C MET A 93 -10.87 -6.13 -1.40
N GLY A 94 -11.67 -6.98 -0.77
CA GLY A 94 -13.00 -7.33 -1.25
C GLY A 94 -13.89 -6.10 -1.51
N PRO A 95 -14.18 -5.28 -0.49
CA PRO A 95 -14.96 -4.05 -0.67
C PRO A 95 -14.35 -3.09 -1.69
N SER A 96 -13.04 -2.92 -1.70
CA SER A 96 -12.35 -2.02 -2.64
C SER A 96 -12.49 -2.47 -4.09
N LEU A 97 -12.35 -3.77 -4.35
CA LEU A 97 -12.55 -4.35 -5.68
C LEU A 97 -14.01 -4.22 -6.14
N GLN A 98 -14.97 -4.44 -5.24
CA GLN A 98 -16.38 -4.28 -5.53
C GLN A 98 -16.72 -2.85 -5.93
N ILE A 99 -16.27 -1.86 -5.16
CA ILE A 99 -16.49 -0.44 -5.46
C ILE A 99 -15.78 -0.07 -6.77
N GLY A 100 -14.56 -0.53 -6.97
CA GLY A 100 -13.80 -0.28 -8.19
C GLY A 100 -14.48 -0.86 -9.43
N ALA A 101 -15.00 -2.08 -9.36
CA ALA A 101 -15.73 -2.71 -10.45
C ALA A 101 -17.03 -1.95 -10.77
N GLN A 102 -17.80 -1.56 -9.76
CA GLN A 102 -19.02 -0.77 -9.94
C GLN A 102 -18.71 0.59 -10.57
N ALA A 103 -17.69 1.29 -10.08
CA ALA A 103 -17.26 2.58 -10.64
C ALA A 103 -16.83 2.45 -12.11
N MET A 104 -16.13 1.37 -12.44
CA MET A 104 -15.69 1.10 -13.81
C MET A 104 -16.88 0.86 -14.75
N VAL A 105 -17.87 0.07 -14.33
CA VAL A 105 -19.09 -0.18 -15.12
C VAL A 105 -19.87 1.12 -15.33
N VAL A 106 -20.16 1.84 -14.26
CA VAL A 106 -20.94 3.09 -14.33
C VAL A 106 -20.18 4.14 -15.14
N GLY A 107 -18.89 4.32 -14.91
CA GLY A 107 -18.05 5.27 -15.65
C GLY A 107 -17.97 4.96 -17.14
N THR A 108 -17.84 3.68 -17.49
CA THR A 108 -17.80 3.26 -18.91
C THR A 108 -19.14 3.52 -19.59
N LEU A 109 -20.25 3.13 -18.98
CA LEU A 109 -21.60 3.36 -19.54
C LEU A 109 -21.87 4.86 -19.70
N ALA A 110 -21.61 5.65 -18.66
CA ALA A 110 -21.76 7.09 -18.71
C ALA A 110 -20.87 7.73 -19.78
N GLY A 111 -19.61 7.31 -19.87
CA GLY A 111 -18.66 7.78 -20.87
C GLY A 111 -19.10 7.49 -22.30
N ILE A 112 -19.61 6.28 -22.57
CA ILE A 112 -20.16 5.91 -23.90
C ILE A 112 -21.37 6.77 -24.25
N VAL A 113 -22.31 6.94 -23.32
CA VAL A 113 -23.52 7.73 -23.56
C VAL A 113 -23.17 9.20 -23.80
N LEU A 114 -22.35 9.79 -22.94
CA LEU A 114 -21.94 11.19 -23.08
C LEU A 114 -21.11 11.41 -24.35
N GLY A 115 -20.18 10.49 -24.64
CA GLY A 115 -19.38 10.56 -25.86
C GLY A 115 -20.22 10.42 -27.13
N ALA A 116 -21.24 9.56 -27.13
CA ALA A 116 -22.18 9.45 -28.25
C ALA A 116 -23.00 10.73 -28.44
N ILE A 117 -23.47 11.33 -27.34
CA ILE A 117 -24.24 12.59 -27.40
C ILE A 117 -23.35 13.73 -27.93
N ALA A 118 -22.11 13.85 -27.45
CA ALA A 118 -21.14 14.84 -27.91
C ALA A 118 -20.82 14.65 -29.41
N ALA A 119 -20.63 13.42 -29.84
CA ALA A 119 -20.35 13.11 -31.26
C ALA A 119 -21.51 13.51 -32.21
N ILE A 120 -22.74 13.33 -31.75
CA ILE A 120 -23.95 13.72 -32.55
C ILE A 120 -24.12 15.25 -32.58
N ARG A 121 -23.76 15.95 -31.48
CA ARG A 121 -23.89 17.40 -31.36
C ARG A 121 -22.57 18.14 -31.58
N LYS A 122 -21.83 17.73 -32.58
CA LYS A 122 -20.55 18.31 -32.97
C LYS A 122 -20.66 19.83 -33.19
N ASN A 123 -19.69 20.59 -32.69
CA ASN A 123 -19.63 22.06 -32.72
C ASN A 123 -20.75 22.78 -31.92
N THR A 124 -21.30 22.14 -30.89
CA THR A 124 -22.21 22.76 -29.96
C THR A 124 -21.56 22.83 -28.58
N TRP A 125 -22.12 23.63 -27.66
CA TRP A 125 -21.60 23.79 -26.28
C TRP A 125 -21.47 22.47 -25.50
N VAL A 126 -21.98 21.38 -25.98
CA VAL A 126 -21.94 20.03 -25.41
C VAL A 126 -20.73 19.21 -25.91
N ASP A 127 -20.03 19.70 -26.93
CA ASP A 127 -18.81 19.10 -27.51
C ASP A 127 -17.58 19.63 -26.75
#